data_4e5a47066fad8a48514e32676aee3c9a
#
_entry.id   4e5a47066fad8a48514e32676aee3c9a
#
_cell.length_a   1.000
_cell.length_b   1.000
_cell.length_c   1.000
_cell.angle_alpha   90.00
_cell.angle_beta   90.00
_cell.angle_gamma   90.00
#
_symmetry.space_group_name_H-M   'P 1'
#
loop_
_entity.id
_entity.type
_entity.pdbx_description
1 polymer ?
#
loop_
_entity_poly.entity_id
_entity_poly.type
_entity_poly.pdbx_seq_one_letter_code
_entity_poly.pdbx_strand_id
1 'polypeptide(L)'
;PLQESLDKFSGRLAMLIMIICAVVFGLCIYRKMTILDSLLFAVALAVAAIPEALGSIVTIVQAFGTQKMAKENAIIKDLKVVESLGCVSVICSDKTGTLTQNKMTVQQIYIDGKVYEPKELDIMDQTQRYLLYDAVLTNDSSIVDGKGIGDPTEYALLEMFRNIQVEPGKFFGSAGIHEDILRKSMDRMEEVPFDSDRKLMSTKYSLHGVPTILTKGAVDVLLDRCTSVRYSDGIRPMTESEKEKIRK
;
A
#
# COMPACT_ATOMS: atom_id res chain seq x y z
N PRO A 1 -0.33 3.29 30.78
CA PRO A 1 0.11 2.32 31.81
C PRO A 1 1.37 2.76 32.55
N LEU A 2 2.53 2.96 31.89
CA LEU A 2 3.76 3.39 32.59
C LEU A 2 3.58 4.76 33.25
N GLN A 3 3.06 5.73 32.51
CA GLN A 3 2.81 7.07 33.03
C GLN A 3 1.84 7.06 34.19
N GLU A 4 0.76 6.29 34.12
CA GLU A 4 -0.19 6.14 35.25
C GLU A 4 0.46 5.45 36.45
N SER A 5 1.30 4.45 36.23
CA SER A 5 2.06 3.78 37.29
C SER A 5 3.07 4.70 37.93
N LEU A 6 3.74 5.55 37.13
CA LEU A 6 4.66 6.57 37.63
C LEU A 6 3.95 7.66 38.43
N ASP A 7 2.77 8.11 37.98
CA ASP A 7 1.97 9.09 38.71
C ASP A 7 1.51 8.52 40.08
N LYS A 8 1.07 7.27 40.13
CA LYS A 8 0.73 6.56 41.38
C LYS A 8 1.94 6.38 42.27
N PHE A 9 3.10 6.05 41.72
CA PHE A 9 4.36 5.94 42.47
C PHE A 9 4.78 7.29 43.03
N SER A 10 4.78 8.35 42.22
CA SER A 10 5.10 9.73 42.64
C SER A 10 4.18 10.21 43.75
N GLY A 11 2.87 9.92 43.64
CA GLY A 11 1.90 10.28 44.71
C GLY A 11 2.18 9.56 46.02
N ARG A 12 2.53 8.26 45.99
CA ARG A 12 2.91 7.50 47.20
C ARG A 12 4.22 8.00 47.80
N LEU A 13 5.20 8.31 46.93
CA LEU A 13 6.48 8.85 47.34
C LEU A 13 6.31 10.24 48.02
N ALA A 14 5.52 11.12 47.43
CA ALA A 14 5.20 12.44 47.97
C ALA A 14 4.54 12.31 49.37
N MET A 15 3.60 11.38 49.54
CA MET A 15 2.98 11.13 50.85
C MET A 15 4.01 10.67 51.89
N LEU A 16 4.91 9.76 51.50
CA LEU A 16 5.98 9.28 52.38
C LEU A 16 6.92 10.43 52.80
N ILE A 17 7.33 11.25 51.84
CA ILE A 17 8.17 12.45 52.06
C ILE A 17 7.48 13.40 53.04
N MET A 18 6.20 13.68 52.83
CA MET A 18 5.42 14.56 53.74
C MET A 18 5.40 14.02 55.17
N ILE A 19 5.23 12.70 55.39
CA ILE A 19 5.27 12.08 56.72
C ILE A 19 6.66 12.25 57.33
N ILE A 20 7.74 11.98 56.58
CA ILE A 20 9.12 12.14 57.09
C ILE A 20 9.37 13.60 57.45
N CYS A 21 8.97 14.58 56.63
CA CYS A 21 9.11 16.00 56.91
C CYS A 21 8.37 16.43 58.16
N ALA A 22 7.16 15.88 58.40
CA ALA A 22 6.39 16.17 59.62
C ALA A 22 7.09 15.60 60.87
N VAL A 23 7.64 14.38 60.79
CA VAL A 23 8.41 13.78 61.89
C VAL A 23 9.68 14.61 62.17
N VAL A 24 10.44 14.97 61.12
CA VAL A 24 11.66 15.77 61.26
C VAL A 24 11.35 17.15 61.85
N PHE A 25 10.28 17.82 61.37
CA PHE A 25 9.81 19.08 61.91
C PHE A 25 9.51 18.95 63.42
N GLY A 26 8.78 17.93 63.86
CA GLY A 26 8.49 17.65 65.27
C GLY A 26 9.74 17.41 66.13
N LEU A 27 10.73 16.66 65.56
CA LEU A 27 12.02 16.45 66.23
C LEU A 27 12.86 17.72 66.38
N CYS A 28 12.83 18.59 65.40
CA CYS A 28 13.51 19.89 65.47
C CYS A 28 12.92 20.80 66.58
N ILE A 29 11.59 20.83 66.70
CA ILE A 29 10.90 21.55 67.78
C ILE A 29 11.24 20.93 69.14
N TYR A 30 11.23 19.61 69.26
CA TYR A 30 11.61 18.91 70.48
C TYR A 30 13.03 19.26 70.91
N ARG A 31 13.96 19.45 69.97
CA ARG A 31 15.33 19.90 70.22
C ARG A 31 15.45 21.40 70.51
N LYS A 32 14.34 22.11 70.70
CA LYS A 32 14.26 23.54 71.02
C LYS A 32 14.82 24.46 69.89
N MET A 33 14.80 24.02 68.64
CA MET A 33 15.05 24.89 67.51
C MET A 33 13.90 25.89 67.33
N THR A 34 14.15 27.04 66.70
CA THR A 34 13.10 28.00 66.41
C THR A 34 12.09 27.38 65.40
N ILE A 35 10.83 27.78 65.48
CA ILE A 35 9.78 27.27 64.59
C ILE A 35 10.15 27.57 63.13
N LEU A 36 10.72 28.75 62.90
CA LEU A 36 11.11 29.18 61.52
C LEU A 36 12.23 28.30 60.98
N ASP A 37 13.29 28.02 61.77
CA ASP A 37 14.39 27.16 61.32
C ASP A 37 13.95 25.72 61.13
N SER A 38 13.07 25.21 62.00
CA SER A 38 12.50 23.88 61.85
C SER A 38 11.67 23.74 60.57
N LEU A 39 10.89 24.77 60.24
CA LEU A 39 10.10 24.82 58.98
C LEU A 39 10.99 24.88 57.76
N LEU A 40 11.98 25.75 57.76
CA LEU A 40 12.95 25.90 56.66
C LEU A 40 13.68 24.55 56.42
N PHE A 41 14.10 23.88 57.45
CA PHE A 41 14.77 22.57 57.34
C PHE A 41 13.85 21.51 56.77
N ALA A 42 12.58 21.45 57.24
CA ALA A 42 11.60 20.48 56.71
C ALA A 42 11.25 20.74 55.24
N VAL A 43 11.11 22.03 54.85
CA VAL A 43 10.85 22.39 53.47
C VAL A 43 12.05 22.07 52.56
N ALA A 44 13.27 22.40 53.02
CA ALA A 44 14.49 22.06 52.27
C ALA A 44 14.63 20.55 52.04
N LEU A 45 14.30 19.75 53.09
CA LEU A 45 14.27 18.28 52.98
C LEU A 45 13.22 17.81 51.97
N ALA A 46 12.00 18.38 51.99
CA ALA A 46 10.94 18.04 51.07
C ALA A 46 11.36 18.31 49.61
N VAL A 47 11.92 19.48 49.31
CA VAL A 47 12.39 19.83 47.96
C VAL A 47 13.53 18.91 47.55
N ALA A 48 14.51 18.62 48.39
CA ALA A 48 15.61 17.73 48.06
C ALA A 48 15.19 16.28 47.83
N ALA A 49 14.08 15.84 48.43
CA ALA A 49 13.59 14.49 48.28
C ALA A 49 12.69 14.24 47.08
N ILE A 50 12.20 15.30 46.40
CA ILE A 50 11.36 15.17 45.20
C ILE A 50 12.24 14.82 43.99
N PRO A 51 11.99 13.68 43.33
CA PRO A 51 12.78 13.30 42.14
C PRO A 51 12.29 14.05 40.92
N GLU A 52 12.67 15.33 40.75
CA GLU A 52 12.26 16.20 39.65
C GLU A 52 12.65 15.64 38.26
N ALA A 53 13.71 14.86 38.19
CA ALA A 53 14.21 14.29 36.94
C ALA A 53 13.39 13.10 36.42
N LEU A 54 12.47 12.52 37.21
CA LEU A 54 11.78 11.27 36.83
C LEU A 54 10.97 11.42 35.55
N GLY A 55 10.18 12.49 35.42
CA GLY A 55 9.38 12.78 34.22
C GLY A 55 10.25 13.04 32.98
N SER A 56 11.34 13.77 33.17
CA SER A 56 12.30 14.07 32.10
C SER A 56 13.01 12.80 31.58
N ILE A 57 13.42 11.90 32.46
CA ILE A 57 14.05 10.63 32.10
C ILE A 57 13.11 9.78 31.23
N VAL A 58 11.83 9.66 31.61
CA VAL A 58 10.84 8.91 30.85
C VAL A 58 10.68 9.48 29.45
N THR A 59 10.55 10.79 29.33
CA THR A 59 10.45 11.48 28.03
C THR A 59 11.68 11.24 27.14
N ILE A 60 12.88 11.29 27.74
CA ILE A 60 14.14 11.03 27.04
C ILE A 60 14.17 9.56 26.53
N VAL A 61 13.80 8.60 27.36
CA VAL A 61 13.76 7.18 26.97
C VAL A 61 12.76 6.95 25.84
N GLN A 62 11.57 7.55 25.91
CA GLN A 62 10.57 7.49 24.83
C GLN A 62 11.09 8.14 23.55
N ALA A 63 11.81 9.26 23.63
CA ALA A 63 12.43 9.92 22.50
C ALA A 63 13.49 9.04 21.81
N PHE A 64 14.35 8.37 22.59
CA PHE A 64 15.31 7.39 22.04
C PHE A 64 14.61 6.19 21.40
N GLY A 65 13.53 5.70 21.99
CA GLY A 65 12.70 4.65 21.40
C GLY A 65 12.13 5.08 20.05
N THR A 66 11.55 6.26 19.98
CA THR A 66 11.02 6.86 18.74
C THR A 66 12.10 7.04 17.68
N GLN A 67 13.28 7.53 18.07
CA GLN A 67 14.40 7.69 17.14
C GLN A 67 14.87 6.36 16.55
N LYS A 68 14.91 5.31 17.37
CA LYS A 68 15.25 3.95 16.90
C LYS A 68 14.20 3.43 15.93
N MET A 69 12.91 3.62 16.22
CA MET A 69 11.81 3.23 15.33
C MET A 69 11.85 3.99 14.01
N ALA A 70 12.16 5.28 14.03
CA ALA A 70 12.29 6.09 12.82
C ALA A 70 13.42 5.60 11.89
N LYS A 71 14.51 5.06 12.44
CA LYS A 71 15.57 4.41 11.65
C LYS A 71 15.10 3.14 10.94
N GLU A 72 14.10 2.48 11.50
CA GLU A 72 13.43 1.30 10.89
C GLU A 72 12.20 1.72 10.05
N ASN A 73 12.13 2.97 9.61
CA ASN A 73 11.05 3.55 8.80
C ASN A 73 9.67 3.57 9.50
N ALA A 74 9.62 3.44 10.81
CA ALA A 74 8.40 3.54 11.60
C ALA A 74 8.27 4.95 12.18
N ILE A 75 7.34 5.76 11.65
CA ILE A 75 7.11 7.14 12.08
C ILE A 75 6.07 7.17 13.19
N ILE A 76 6.48 7.57 14.38
CA ILE A 76 5.61 7.72 15.55
C ILE A 76 5.26 9.20 15.72
N LYS A 77 3.97 9.51 15.76
CA LYS A 77 3.46 10.89 15.93
C LYS A 77 3.25 11.27 17.38
N ASP A 78 3.05 10.29 18.28
CA ASP A 78 2.86 10.53 19.71
C ASP A 78 3.80 9.62 20.51
N LEU A 79 4.66 10.21 21.34
CA LEU A 79 5.64 9.50 22.16
C LEU A 79 5.02 8.47 23.10
N LYS A 80 3.79 8.71 23.58
CA LYS A 80 3.08 7.78 24.47
C LYS A 80 2.71 6.46 23.80
N VAL A 81 2.59 6.46 22.46
CA VAL A 81 2.25 5.25 21.69
C VAL A 81 3.39 4.24 21.65
N VAL A 82 4.65 4.68 21.83
CA VAL A 82 5.83 3.80 21.81
C VAL A 82 5.69 2.68 22.85
N GLU A 83 5.22 3.02 24.05
CA GLU A 83 4.98 2.06 25.11
C GLU A 83 3.86 1.06 24.75
N SER A 84 2.75 1.57 24.22
CA SER A 84 1.60 0.76 23.83
C SER A 84 1.93 -0.25 22.74
N LEU A 85 2.82 0.11 21.80
CA LEU A 85 3.29 -0.79 20.73
C LEU A 85 4.03 -2.01 21.26
N GLY A 86 4.77 -1.87 22.38
CA GLY A 86 5.46 -3.00 23.04
C GLY A 86 4.50 -4.01 23.68
N CYS A 87 3.24 -3.64 23.90
CA CYS A 87 2.22 -4.45 24.56
C CYS A 87 1.15 -5.00 23.60
N VAL A 88 1.31 -4.81 22.30
CA VAL A 88 0.35 -5.25 21.28
C VAL A 88 0.34 -6.77 21.20
N SER A 89 -0.84 -7.38 21.32
CA SER A 89 -1.07 -8.82 21.17
C SER A 89 -1.76 -9.19 19.86
N VAL A 90 -2.36 -8.22 19.16
CA VAL A 90 -3.07 -8.42 17.88
C VAL A 90 -2.66 -7.32 16.91
N ILE A 91 -2.26 -7.73 15.70
CA ILE A 91 -1.93 -6.82 14.61
C ILE A 91 -2.98 -7.00 13.52
N CYS A 92 -3.73 -5.93 13.23
CA CYS A 92 -4.66 -5.85 12.11
C CYS A 92 -3.97 -5.08 10.97
N SER A 93 -3.75 -5.74 9.84
CA SER A 93 -3.10 -5.13 8.68
C SER A 93 -4.04 -5.14 7.49
N ASP A 94 -4.15 -4.01 6.79
CA ASP A 94 -4.76 -3.99 5.47
C ASP A 94 -3.82 -4.67 4.45
N LYS A 95 -4.41 -5.30 3.43
CA LYS A 95 -3.63 -6.00 2.40
C LYS A 95 -2.95 -5.01 1.46
N THR A 96 -3.72 -4.08 0.90
CA THR A 96 -3.28 -3.26 -0.22
C THR A 96 -2.38 -2.11 0.22
N GLY A 97 -1.15 -2.06 -0.33
CA GLY A 97 -0.17 -1.01 0.00
C GLY A 97 0.51 -1.19 1.37
N THR A 98 0.15 -2.25 2.13
CA THR A 98 0.78 -2.59 3.41
C THR A 98 1.50 -3.93 3.31
N LEU A 99 0.77 -5.01 3.02
CA LEU A 99 1.34 -6.35 2.79
C LEU A 99 1.77 -6.53 1.33
N THR A 100 1.26 -5.71 0.43
CA THR A 100 1.59 -5.70 -0.99
C THR A 100 2.13 -4.33 -1.38
N GLN A 101 2.86 -4.27 -2.49
CA GLN A 101 3.44 -3.03 -3.01
C GLN A 101 2.45 -2.17 -3.81
N ASN A 102 1.15 -2.53 -3.83
CA ASN A 102 0.15 -1.94 -4.70
C ASN A 102 0.59 -1.95 -6.19
N LYS A 103 1.34 -2.97 -6.57
CA LYS A 103 1.80 -3.20 -7.94
C LYS A 103 1.21 -4.51 -8.44
N MET A 104 0.54 -4.43 -9.57
CA MET A 104 0.05 -5.60 -10.31
C MET A 104 1.08 -5.97 -11.38
N THR A 105 1.19 -7.26 -11.65
CA THR A 105 2.05 -7.78 -12.73
C THR A 105 1.35 -8.97 -13.36
N VAL A 106 1.25 -8.99 -14.68
CA VAL A 106 0.68 -10.12 -15.42
C VAL A 106 1.64 -11.29 -15.30
N GLN A 107 1.16 -12.41 -14.75
CA GLN A 107 1.93 -13.62 -14.57
C GLN A 107 1.69 -14.63 -15.69
N GLN A 108 0.42 -14.82 -16.05
CA GLN A 108 0.00 -15.80 -17.04
C GLN A 108 -1.14 -15.25 -17.91
N ILE A 109 -1.19 -15.69 -19.13
CA ILE A 109 -2.18 -15.34 -20.14
C ILE A 109 -2.76 -16.62 -20.71
N TYR A 110 -4.09 -16.75 -20.67
CA TYR A 110 -4.79 -17.84 -21.34
C TYR A 110 -5.31 -17.34 -22.70
N ILE A 111 -4.83 -17.93 -23.78
CA ILE A 111 -5.23 -17.61 -25.15
C ILE A 111 -5.10 -18.84 -26.02
N ASP A 112 -6.02 -19.02 -26.97
CA ASP A 112 -5.99 -20.12 -27.94
C ASP A 112 -5.94 -21.51 -27.27
N GLY A 113 -6.62 -21.67 -26.12
CA GLY A 113 -6.64 -22.92 -25.37
C GLY A 113 -5.35 -23.25 -24.62
N LYS A 114 -4.39 -22.32 -24.53
CA LYS A 114 -3.09 -22.52 -23.90
C LYS A 114 -2.77 -21.40 -22.92
N VAL A 115 -1.92 -21.70 -21.96
CA VAL A 115 -1.37 -20.73 -21.02
C VAL A 115 0.02 -20.31 -21.47
N TYR A 116 0.27 -19.02 -21.49
CA TYR A 116 1.55 -18.39 -21.85
C TYR A 116 2.07 -17.53 -20.71
N GLU A 117 3.39 -17.45 -20.58
CA GLU A 117 4.01 -16.35 -19.86
C GLU A 117 4.07 -15.09 -20.76
N PRO A 118 4.06 -13.86 -20.18
CA PRO A 118 4.08 -12.63 -21.00
C PRO A 118 5.20 -12.56 -22.05
N LYS A 119 6.38 -13.09 -21.72
CA LYS A 119 7.55 -13.13 -22.62
C LYS A 119 7.41 -14.09 -23.81
N GLU A 120 6.45 -15.02 -23.76
CA GLU A 120 6.20 -16.01 -24.80
C GLU A 120 5.20 -15.53 -25.86
N LEU A 121 4.59 -14.34 -25.62
CA LEU A 121 3.65 -13.76 -26.58
C LEU A 121 4.37 -13.29 -27.85
N ASP A 122 3.75 -13.61 -28.98
CA ASP A 122 4.17 -13.19 -30.32
C ASP A 122 3.15 -12.21 -30.91
N ILE A 123 3.56 -10.94 -31.08
CA ILE A 123 2.71 -9.92 -31.70
C ILE A 123 2.46 -10.19 -33.19
N MET A 124 3.23 -11.08 -33.82
CA MET A 124 3.02 -11.49 -35.21
C MET A 124 1.87 -12.48 -35.34
N ASP A 125 1.56 -13.25 -34.28
CA ASP A 125 0.35 -14.07 -34.22
C ASP A 125 -0.90 -13.20 -34.17
N GLN A 126 -1.86 -13.45 -35.06
CA GLN A 126 -3.06 -12.61 -35.19
C GLN A 126 -3.93 -12.64 -33.93
N THR A 127 -4.09 -13.78 -33.28
CA THR A 127 -4.95 -13.95 -32.11
C THR A 127 -4.33 -13.24 -30.91
N GLN A 128 -3.03 -13.42 -30.70
CA GLN A 128 -2.30 -12.77 -29.62
C GLN A 128 -2.22 -11.26 -29.83
N ARG A 129 -2.06 -10.81 -31.08
CA ARG A 129 -2.06 -9.38 -31.44
C ARG A 129 -3.36 -8.67 -31.05
N TYR A 130 -4.53 -9.30 -31.27
CA TYR A 130 -5.79 -8.70 -30.83
C TYR A 130 -5.88 -8.53 -29.30
N LEU A 131 -5.40 -9.51 -28.54
CA LEU A 131 -5.32 -9.39 -27.07
C LEU A 131 -4.39 -8.23 -26.68
N LEU A 132 -3.23 -8.11 -27.31
CA LEU A 132 -2.27 -7.05 -27.04
C LEU A 132 -2.80 -5.66 -27.42
N TYR A 133 -3.55 -5.57 -28.52
CA TYR A 133 -4.22 -4.33 -28.92
C TYR A 133 -5.29 -3.93 -27.87
N ASP A 134 -6.10 -4.88 -27.40
CA ASP A 134 -7.10 -4.59 -26.39
C ASP A 134 -6.42 -4.13 -25.08
N ALA A 135 -5.36 -4.79 -24.65
CA ALA A 135 -4.60 -4.43 -23.45
C ALA A 135 -4.04 -3.00 -23.47
N VAL A 136 -3.66 -2.49 -24.64
CA VAL A 136 -3.07 -1.15 -24.81
C VAL A 136 -4.12 -0.09 -25.17
N LEU A 137 -5.04 -0.42 -26.06
CA LEU A 137 -5.98 0.54 -26.61
C LEU A 137 -7.19 0.77 -25.70
N THR A 138 -7.63 -0.26 -24.97
CA THR A 138 -8.67 -0.14 -23.93
C THR A 138 -8.02 0.12 -22.58
N ASN A 139 -7.28 1.23 -22.47
CA ASN A 139 -6.44 1.51 -21.30
C ASN A 139 -6.15 3.02 -21.21
N ASP A 140 -6.34 3.60 -20.02
CA ASP A 140 -6.14 5.02 -19.75
C ASP A 140 -4.84 5.30 -18.97
N SER A 141 -4.16 4.26 -18.50
CA SER A 141 -2.87 4.39 -17.82
C SER A 141 -1.74 4.73 -18.79
N SER A 142 -0.65 5.24 -18.25
CA SER A 142 0.58 5.57 -19.00
C SER A 142 1.82 5.19 -18.21
N ILE A 143 2.95 5.08 -18.92
CA ILE A 143 4.26 4.87 -18.30
C ILE A 143 5.14 6.06 -18.63
N VAL A 144 5.49 6.86 -17.61
CA VAL A 144 6.37 8.02 -17.73
C VAL A 144 7.60 7.79 -16.86
N ASP A 145 8.79 7.91 -17.45
CA ASP A 145 10.09 7.69 -16.76
C ASP A 145 10.15 6.35 -15.99
N GLY A 146 9.56 5.29 -16.57
CA GLY A 146 9.52 3.97 -15.96
C GLY A 146 8.54 3.82 -14.78
N LYS A 147 7.74 4.84 -14.50
CA LYS A 147 6.69 4.80 -13.47
C LYS A 147 5.31 4.74 -14.10
N GLY A 148 4.47 3.83 -13.59
CA GLY A 148 3.08 3.74 -13.98
C GLY A 148 2.26 4.90 -13.41
N ILE A 149 1.43 5.49 -14.24
CA ILE A 149 0.44 6.50 -13.86
C ILE A 149 -0.92 5.97 -14.27
N GLY A 150 -1.85 5.87 -13.32
CA GLY A 150 -3.20 5.35 -13.52
C GLY A 150 -3.50 4.12 -12.65
N ASP A 151 -4.47 3.32 -13.06
CA ASP A 151 -4.87 2.11 -12.34
C ASP A 151 -3.77 1.04 -12.38
N PRO A 152 -3.41 0.39 -11.24
CA PRO A 152 -2.37 -0.64 -11.21
C PRO A 152 -2.62 -1.83 -12.13
N THR A 153 -3.88 -2.20 -12.35
CA THR A 153 -4.25 -3.30 -13.27
C THR A 153 -4.00 -2.92 -14.71
N GLU A 154 -4.37 -1.71 -15.09
CA GLU A 154 -4.12 -1.17 -16.42
C GLU A 154 -2.63 -1.00 -16.71
N TYR A 155 -1.90 -0.44 -15.74
CA TYR A 155 -0.45 -0.31 -15.84
C TYR A 155 0.25 -1.65 -16.05
N ALA A 156 -0.21 -2.72 -15.35
CA ALA A 156 0.35 -4.06 -15.52
C ALA A 156 0.22 -4.58 -16.95
N LEU A 157 -0.87 -4.25 -17.66
CA LEU A 157 -1.07 -4.60 -19.06
C LEU A 157 -0.10 -3.85 -19.99
N LEU A 158 0.18 -2.58 -19.70
CA LEU A 158 1.18 -1.80 -20.48
C LEU A 158 2.60 -2.32 -20.21
N GLU A 159 2.93 -2.64 -18.94
CA GLU A 159 4.23 -3.22 -18.60
C GLU A 159 4.42 -4.59 -19.30
N MET A 160 3.38 -5.42 -19.33
CA MET A 160 3.36 -6.66 -20.08
C MET A 160 3.66 -6.40 -21.59
N PHE A 161 2.97 -5.46 -22.20
CA PHE A 161 3.16 -5.14 -23.63
C PHE A 161 4.58 -4.67 -23.94
N ARG A 162 5.19 -3.82 -23.09
CA ARG A 162 6.59 -3.37 -23.24
C ARG A 162 7.62 -4.49 -23.12
N ASN A 163 7.31 -5.51 -22.34
CA ASN A 163 8.23 -6.63 -22.06
C ASN A 163 8.16 -7.76 -23.09
N ILE A 164 7.31 -7.65 -24.13
CA ILE A 164 7.25 -8.62 -25.19
C ILE A 164 8.55 -8.57 -26.00
N GLN A 165 9.14 -9.74 -26.23
CA GLN A 165 10.32 -9.85 -27.05
C GLN A 165 9.93 -9.77 -28.54
N VAL A 166 10.43 -8.74 -29.23
CA VAL A 166 10.25 -8.59 -30.67
C VAL A 166 11.62 -8.52 -31.31
N GLU A 167 11.80 -9.33 -32.37
CA GLU A 167 13.02 -9.26 -33.14
C GLU A 167 13.23 -7.86 -33.69
N PRO A 168 14.44 -7.27 -33.51
CA PRO A 168 14.73 -5.94 -34.04
C PRO A 168 14.41 -5.82 -35.54
N GLY A 169 13.61 -4.81 -35.88
CA GLY A 169 13.29 -4.51 -37.31
C GLY A 169 12.01 -5.17 -37.84
N LYS A 170 11.37 -6.08 -37.15
CA LYS A 170 10.13 -6.73 -37.64
C LYS A 170 8.84 -5.93 -37.39
N PHE A 171 8.83 -5.04 -36.40
CA PHE A 171 7.59 -4.33 -36.06
C PHE A 171 7.90 -2.86 -35.76
N PHE A 172 7.93 -1.91 -35.65
CA PHE A 172 8.16 -0.51 -35.27
C PHE A 172 9.64 -0.05 -35.21
N GLY A 173 10.57 -0.67 -35.91
CA GLY A 173 11.97 -0.22 -35.97
C GLY A 173 12.78 -0.62 -34.71
N SER A 174 13.95 0.02 -34.55
CA SER A 174 14.94 -0.35 -33.51
C SER A 174 14.60 0.11 -32.10
N ALA A 175 13.46 0.77 -31.86
CA ALA A 175 13.12 1.42 -30.58
C ALA A 175 12.33 0.53 -29.60
N GLY A 176 12.07 -0.74 -29.94
CA GLY A 176 11.19 -1.60 -29.15
C GLY A 176 9.68 -1.30 -29.35
N ILE A 177 8.83 -2.09 -28.68
CA ILE A 177 7.38 -1.87 -28.74
C ILE A 177 7.01 -0.94 -27.58
N HIS A 178 6.48 0.22 -27.92
CA HIS A 178 5.93 1.17 -26.99
C HIS A 178 4.44 1.40 -27.28
N GLU A 179 3.63 1.41 -26.22
CA GLU A 179 2.19 1.68 -26.32
C GLU A 179 1.87 3.01 -27.00
N ASP A 180 2.73 4.01 -26.83
CA ASP A 180 2.56 5.32 -27.45
C ASP A 180 2.57 5.27 -28.99
N ILE A 181 3.38 4.37 -29.56
CA ILE A 181 3.45 4.19 -31.01
C ILE A 181 2.14 3.58 -31.49
N LEU A 182 1.64 2.56 -30.80
CA LEU A 182 0.37 1.93 -31.15
C LEU A 182 -0.80 2.91 -31.01
N ARG A 183 -0.86 3.65 -29.92
CA ARG A 183 -1.90 4.66 -29.65
C ARG A 183 -1.88 5.81 -30.67
N LYS A 184 -0.71 6.26 -31.09
CA LYS A 184 -0.56 7.28 -32.15
C LYS A 184 -0.90 6.79 -33.55
N SER A 185 -0.80 5.48 -33.78
CA SER A 185 -1.13 4.87 -35.11
C SER A 185 -2.63 4.61 -35.26
N MET A 186 -3.41 4.70 -34.19
CA MET A 186 -4.85 4.41 -34.18
C MET A 186 -5.59 5.45 -33.33
N ASP A 187 -6.46 6.24 -33.96
CA ASP A 187 -7.25 7.24 -33.24
C ASP A 187 -8.43 6.60 -32.50
N ARG A 188 -8.53 6.88 -31.22
CA ARG A 188 -9.69 6.49 -30.39
C ARG A 188 -10.88 7.32 -30.84
N MET A 189 -11.91 6.67 -31.37
CA MET A 189 -13.11 7.31 -31.89
C MET A 189 -14.13 7.62 -30.81
N GLU A 190 -14.40 6.63 -29.96
CA GLU A 190 -15.37 6.70 -28.88
C GLU A 190 -14.90 5.85 -27.70
N GLU A 191 -15.36 6.16 -26.51
CA GLU A 191 -15.09 5.36 -25.31
C GLU A 191 -16.28 5.28 -24.37
N VAL A 192 -16.37 4.19 -23.64
CA VAL A 192 -17.16 4.04 -22.42
C VAL A 192 -16.17 3.68 -21.32
N PRO A 193 -15.84 4.61 -20.41
CA PRO A 193 -14.88 4.39 -19.34
C PRO A 193 -15.24 3.18 -18.47
N PHE A 194 -14.29 2.74 -17.65
CA PHE A 194 -14.56 1.69 -16.67
C PHE A 194 -15.65 2.15 -15.70
N ASP A 195 -16.62 1.29 -15.51
CA ASP A 195 -17.69 1.46 -14.54
C ASP A 195 -17.79 0.22 -13.65
N SER A 196 -17.85 0.43 -12.33
CA SER A 196 -17.83 -0.65 -11.33
C SER A 196 -19.09 -1.53 -11.35
N ASP A 197 -20.23 -0.98 -11.73
CA ASP A 197 -21.49 -1.73 -11.83
C ASP A 197 -21.50 -2.57 -13.13
N ARG A 198 -21.02 -1.98 -14.21
CA ARG A 198 -20.84 -2.64 -15.49
C ARG A 198 -19.67 -3.60 -15.48
N LYS A 199 -18.63 -3.35 -14.70
CA LYS A 199 -17.35 -4.07 -14.60
C LYS A 199 -16.56 -4.17 -15.92
N LEU A 200 -16.81 -3.28 -16.84
CA LEU A 200 -16.23 -3.27 -18.18
C LEU A 200 -15.80 -1.86 -18.58
N MET A 201 -14.75 -1.79 -19.39
CA MET A 201 -14.35 -0.63 -20.18
C MET A 201 -14.42 -0.98 -21.66
N SER A 202 -14.87 -0.04 -22.50
CA SER A 202 -14.95 -0.26 -23.95
C SER A 202 -14.44 0.94 -24.70
N THR A 203 -13.68 0.70 -25.76
CA THR A 203 -13.15 1.73 -26.65
C THR A 203 -13.39 1.35 -28.11
N LYS A 204 -13.63 2.34 -28.97
CA LYS A 204 -13.89 2.13 -30.37
C LYS A 204 -12.73 2.66 -31.21
N TYR A 205 -12.25 1.84 -32.10
CA TYR A 205 -11.17 2.14 -33.04
C TYR A 205 -11.52 1.71 -34.46
N SER A 206 -10.79 2.22 -35.45
CA SER A 206 -10.80 1.68 -36.79
C SER A 206 -9.65 0.70 -36.96
N LEU A 207 -9.91 -0.61 -36.81
CA LEU A 207 -8.91 -1.64 -37.02
C LEU A 207 -8.96 -2.12 -38.48
N HIS A 208 -7.89 -1.90 -39.23
CA HIS A 208 -7.81 -2.24 -40.67
C HIS A 208 -8.99 -1.67 -41.51
N GLY A 209 -9.43 -0.44 -41.16
CA GLY A 209 -10.55 0.21 -41.85
C GLY A 209 -11.94 -0.26 -41.38
N VAL A 210 -12.03 -1.19 -40.40
CA VAL A 210 -13.29 -1.68 -39.87
C VAL A 210 -13.52 -1.08 -38.46
N PRO A 211 -14.66 -0.41 -38.20
CA PRO A 211 -15.01 0.06 -36.88
C PRO A 211 -15.11 -1.13 -35.91
N THR A 212 -14.24 -1.15 -34.89
CA THR A 212 -14.10 -2.26 -33.96
C THR A 212 -14.21 -1.73 -32.55
N ILE A 213 -15.01 -2.37 -31.71
CA ILE A 213 -15.09 -2.08 -30.28
C ILE A 213 -14.24 -3.12 -29.54
N LEU A 214 -13.26 -2.63 -28.81
CA LEU A 214 -12.44 -3.39 -27.88
C LEU A 214 -13.04 -3.27 -26.49
N THR A 215 -13.10 -4.36 -25.73
CA THR A 215 -13.71 -4.34 -24.40
C THR A 215 -12.95 -5.24 -23.46
N LYS A 216 -12.48 -4.67 -22.34
CA LYS A 216 -11.88 -5.40 -21.22
C LYS A 216 -12.73 -5.32 -19.96
N GLY A 217 -12.54 -6.27 -19.05
CA GLY A 217 -13.19 -6.26 -17.75
C GLY A 217 -13.29 -7.64 -17.13
N ALA A 218 -14.23 -7.79 -16.18
CA ALA A 218 -14.42 -9.02 -15.43
C ALA A 218 -14.81 -10.19 -16.35
N VAL A 219 -14.08 -11.29 -16.23
CA VAL A 219 -14.23 -12.47 -17.12
C VAL A 219 -15.63 -13.08 -17.07
N ASP A 220 -16.25 -13.13 -15.90
CA ASP A 220 -17.61 -13.60 -15.69
C ASP A 220 -18.62 -12.80 -16.53
N VAL A 221 -18.51 -11.46 -16.48
CA VAL A 221 -19.39 -10.56 -17.23
C VAL A 221 -19.13 -10.61 -18.73
N LEU A 222 -17.85 -10.71 -19.14
CA LEU A 222 -17.49 -10.80 -20.57
C LEU A 222 -17.98 -12.12 -21.19
N LEU A 223 -17.76 -13.25 -20.53
CA LEU A 223 -18.14 -14.56 -21.05
C LEU A 223 -19.64 -14.68 -21.29
N ASP A 224 -20.47 -14.05 -20.45
CA ASP A 224 -21.92 -14.08 -20.63
C ASP A 224 -22.41 -13.24 -21.83
N ARG A 225 -21.58 -12.29 -22.30
CA ARG A 225 -21.87 -11.46 -23.46
C ARG A 225 -21.24 -11.97 -24.76
N CYS A 226 -20.30 -12.92 -24.67
CA CYS A 226 -19.63 -13.47 -25.83
C CYS A 226 -20.53 -14.46 -26.58
N THR A 227 -20.67 -14.26 -27.88
CA THR A 227 -21.39 -15.20 -28.77
C THR A 227 -20.43 -16.11 -29.52
N SER A 228 -19.16 -15.75 -29.60
CA SER A 228 -18.12 -16.51 -30.30
C SER A 228 -16.77 -16.40 -29.60
N VAL A 229 -15.89 -17.33 -29.86
CA VAL A 229 -14.50 -17.38 -29.42
C VAL A 229 -13.59 -17.53 -30.65
N ARG A 230 -12.49 -16.77 -30.66
CA ARG A 230 -11.47 -16.84 -31.71
C ARG A 230 -10.34 -17.77 -31.26
N TYR A 231 -9.97 -18.67 -32.14
CA TYR A 231 -8.77 -19.50 -32.07
C TYR A 231 -7.85 -19.19 -33.26
N SER A 232 -6.63 -19.70 -33.24
CA SER A 232 -5.68 -19.57 -34.34
C SER A 232 -6.20 -20.21 -35.64
N ASP A 233 -7.00 -21.26 -35.52
CA ASP A 233 -7.60 -21.99 -36.66
C ASP A 233 -8.97 -21.43 -37.10
N GLY A 234 -9.51 -20.41 -36.42
CA GLY A 234 -10.76 -19.76 -36.79
C GLY A 234 -11.65 -19.32 -35.65
N ILE A 235 -12.86 -18.88 -35.99
CA ILE A 235 -13.87 -18.41 -35.05
C ILE A 235 -14.91 -19.52 -34.86
N ARG A 236 -15.24 -19.82 -33.57
CA ARG A 236 -16.23 -20.82 -33.19
C ARG A 236 -17.31 -20.18 -32.31
N PRO A 237 -18.54 -20.76 -32.31
CA PRO A 237 -19.57 -20.31 -31.37
C PRO A 237 -19.13 -20.50 -29.91
N MET A 238 -19.45 -19.54 -29.06
CA MET A 238 -19.23 -19.67 -27.62
C MET A 238 -20.26 -20.65 -27.04
N THR A 239 -19.79 -21.79 -26.57
CA THR A 239 -20.60 -22.80 -25.89
C THR A 239 -20.35 -22.78 -24.39
N GLU A 240 -21.23 -23.38 -23.58
CA GLU A 240 -20.99 -23.49 -22.12
C GLU A 240 -19.71 -24.30 -21.83
N SER A 241 -19.39 -25.28 -22.64
CA SER A 241 -18.14 -26.04 -22.52
C SER A 241 -16.90 -25.15 -22.76
N GLU A 242 -16.98 -24.21 -23.70
CA GLU A 242 -15.89 -23.23 -23.94
C GLU A 242 -15.78 -22.24 -22.78
N LYS A 243 -16.89 -21.73 -22.26
CA LYS A 243 -16.90 -20.85 -21.08
C LYS A 243 -16.27 -21.52 -19.86
N GLU A 244 -16.60 -22.80 -19.61
CA GLU A 244 -16.01 -23.57 -18.52
C GLU A 244 -14.50 -23.79 -18.64
N LYS A 245 -13.98 -23.96 -19.86
CA LYS A 245 -12.52 -24.04 -20.10
C LYS A 245 -11.81 -22.75 -19.74
N ILE A 246 -12.45 -21.60 -20.01
CA ILE A 246 -11.87 -20.27 -19.73
C ILE A 246 -11.98 -19.92 -18.24
N ARG A 247 -13.01 -20.44 -17.54
CA ARG A 247 -13.19 -20.22 -16.10
C ARG A 247 -12.23 -21.03 -15.21
N LYS A 248 -11.69 -22.13 -15.73
CA LYS A 248 -10.71 -23.01 -15.04
C LYS A 248 -9.29 -22.46 -15.09
#